data_84f6730c5281d3b8cfa23f89c63e6f12
#
_entry.id   84f6730c5281d3b8cfa23f89c63e6f12
#
_cell.length_a   1.000
_cell.length_b   1.000
_cell.length_c   1.000
_cell.angle_alpha   90.00
_cell.angle_beta   90.00
_cell.angle_gamma   90.00
#
_symmetry.space_group_name_H-M   'P 1'
#
loop_
_entity.id
_entity.type
_entity.pdbx_description
1 polymer ?
#
loop_
_entity_poly.entity_id
_entity_poly.type
_entity_poly.pdbx_seq_one_letter_code
_entity_poly.pdbx_strand_id
1 'polypeptide(L)'
;MLIDSSQADSVVAWEQFERIFMDMKTGVDLADIRQSEIPDFSGYETIVVLMSDLNPLKDVVIKIGNWVEKGGRVLFALTLQKDTYVSLIEQKLGITDSDYGNVLVDKIYIDDDFMIGGGRSFQIPDAYDSAWEVSVGETAKVYAWTDDEKKVPLIWENSYGKGKFVVDNFGLCEIATRGFFAASYSLLTDVM
;
A
#
# COMPACT_ATOMS: atom_id res chain seq x y z
N MET A 1 -1.69 5.84 11.85
CA MET A 1 -0.69 5.29 10.93
C MET A 1 0.29 4.42 11.70
N LEU A 2 0.79 3.36 11.09
CA LEU A 2 1.81 2.48 11.67
C LEU A 2 3.12 2.67 10.92
N ILE A 3 4.19 2.94 11.65
CA ILE A 3 5.56 3.06 11.14
C ILE A 3 6.52 2.19 11.95
N ASP A 4 7.67 1.91 11.38
CA ASP A 4 8.86 1.39 12.07
C ASP A 4 10.01 2.37 11.88
N SER A 5 10.36 3.14 12.91
CA SER A 5 11.44 4.13 12.84
C SER A 5 12.83 3.54 12.63
N SER A 6 12.99 2.22 12.68
CA SER A 6 14.23 1.54 12.31
C SER A 6 14.34 1.27 10.80
N GLN A 7 13.26 1.43 10.03
CA GLN A 7 13.22 1.32 8.57
C GLN A 7 13.29 2.73 7.96
N ALA A 8 14.31 3.02 7.17
CA ALA A 8 14.53 4.35 6.61
C ALA A 8 13.40 4.77 5.63
N ASP A 9 12.89 3.84 4.82
CA ASP A 9 11.78 4.01 3.91
C ASP A 9 10.47 4.36 4.66
N SER A 10 10.22 3.73 5.80
CA SER A 10 9.08 4.02 6.68
C SER A 10 9.07 5.46 7.18
N VAL A 11 10.25 5.96 7.58
CA VAL A 11 10.41 7.35 8.08
C VAL A 11 10.20 8.35 6.94
N VAL A 12 10.81 8.11 5.78
CA VAL A 12 10.66 8.98 4.59
C VAL A 12 9.20 9.02 4.15
N ALA A 13 8.53 7.86 4.09
CA ALA A 13 7.12 7.80 3.74
C ALA A 13 6.24 8.57 4.75
N TRP A 14 6.52 8.44 6.06
CA TRP A 14 5.80 9.20 7.08
C TRP A 14 5.88 10.71 6.85
N GLU A 15 7.07 11.26 6.61
CA GLU A 15 7.25 12.69 6.38
C GLU A 15 6.43 13.21 5.18
N GLN A 16 6.22 12.37 4.18
CA GLN A 16 5.40 12.71 3.01
C GLN A 16 3.91 12.62 3.30
N PHE A 17 3.48 11.54 3.95
CA PHE A 17 2.09 11.36 4.34
C PHE A 17 1.64 12.44 5.32
N GLU A 18 2.49 12.83 6.28
CA GLU A 18 2.20 13.92 7.21
C GLU A 18 1.83 15.20 6.45
N ARG A 19 2.60 15.58 5.43
CA ARG A 19 2.30 16.75 4.59
C ARG A 19 0.96 16.62 3.87
N ILE A 20 0.68 15.45 3.28
CA ILE A 20 -0.58 15.18 2.60
C ILE A 20 -1.76 15.35 3.58
N PHE A 21 -1.69 14.74 4.77
CA PHE A 21 -2.75 14.84 5.76
C PHE A 21 -2.92 16.25 6.32
N MET A 22 -1.81 16.99 6.49
CA MET A 22 -1.89 18.42 6.86
C MET A 22 -2.63 19.23 5.80
N ASP A 23 -2.35 19.01 4.52
CA ASP A 23 -3.02 19.69 3.41
C ASP A 23 -4.51 19.30 3.32
N MET A 24 -4.83 18.03 3.56
CA MET A 24 -6.21 17.52 3.62
C MET A 24 -6.95 17.95 4.90
N LYS A 25 -6.26 18.54 5.88
CA LYS A 25 -6.80 18.88 7.22
C LYS A 25 -7.40 17.68 7.94
N THR A 26 -6.81 16.51 7.75
CA THR A 26 -7.22 15.24 8.37
C THR A 26 -6.35 14.97 9.58
N GLY A 27 -6.96 14.72 10.73
CA GLY A 27 -6.25 14.29 11.94
C GLY A 27 -5.74 12.85 11.80
N VAL A 28 -4.50 12.61 12.19
CA VAL A 28 -3.85 11.31 12.11
C VAL A 28 -3.12 11.01 13.41
N ASP A 29 -3.38 9.83 13.96
CA ASP A 29 -2.60 9.29 15.06
C ASP A 29 -1.43 8.46 14.50
N LEU A 30 -0.22 8.77 14.95
CA LEU A 30 0.99 8.04 14.59
C LEU A 30 1.34 7.04 15.68
N ALA A 31 1.57 5.79 15.31
CA ALA A 31 2.12 4.76 16.17
C ALA A 31 3.42 4.21 15.56
N ASP A 32 4.53 4.52 16.21
CA ASP A 32 5.82 3.92 15.90
C ASP A 32 5.97 2.64 16.74
N ILE A 33 6.04 1.50 16.08
CA ILE A 33 6.10 0.18 16.74
C ILE A 33 7.38 -0.03 17.58
N ARG A 34 8.38 0.85 17.45
CA ARG A 34 9.61 0.83 18.27
C ARG A 34 9.47 1.62 19.55
N GLN A 35 8.55 2.57 19.58
CA GLN A 35 8.45 3.56 20.67
C GLN A 35 7.14 3.48 21.44
N SER A 36 6.10 2.90 20.85
CA SER A 36 4.77 2.86 21.44
C SER A 36 4.13 1.48 21.31
N GLU A 37 3.18 1.20 22.19
CA GLU A 37 2.28 0.06 22.01
C GLU A 37 1.37 0.31 20.81
N ILE A 38 1.09 -0.76 20.08
CA ILE A 38 0.16 -0.70 18.94
C ILE A 38 -1.24 -0.47 19.49
N PRO A 39 -1.94 0.59 19.02
CA PRO A 39 -3.26 0.94 19.56
C PRO A 39 -4.30 -0.15 19.25
N ASP A 40 -5.38 -0.13 19.99
CA ASP A 40 -6.59 -0.85 19.61
C ASP A 40 -7.20 -0.20 18.37
N PHE A 41 -7.46 -1.02 17.35
CA PHE A 41 -7.95 -0.54 16.05
C PHE A 41 -9.43 -0.17 16.04
N SER A 42 -10.19 -0.51 17.10
CA SER A 42 -11.65 -0.33 17.13
C SER A 42 -12.12 1.12 17.00
N GLY A 43 -11.26 2.08 17.34
CA GLY A 43 -11.54 3.52 17.24
C GLY A 43 -11.23 4.16 15.89
N TYR A 44 -10.71 3.38 14.92
CA TYR A 44 -10.27 3.90 13.63
C TYR A 44 -11.12 3.33 12.50
N GLU A 45 -11.28 4.10 11.43
CA GLU A 45 -11.93 3.66 10.19
C GLU A 45 -10.89 3.15 9.18
N THR A 46 -9.70 3.77 9.19
CA THR A 46 -8.62 3.45 8.27
C THR A 46 -7.28 3.34 9.00
N ILE A 47 -6.47 2.37 8.61
CA ILE A 47 -5.08 2.21 9.03
C ILE A 47 -4.20 2.32 7.78
N VAL A 48 -3.16 3.16 7.87
CA VAL A 48 -2.11 3.21 6.85
C VAL A 48 -0.85 2.58 7.44
N VAL A 49 -0.33 1.57 6.78
CA VAL A 49 0.90 0.86 7.15
C VAL A 49 2.02 1.33 6.23
N LEU A 50 2.99 2.04 6.80
CA LEU A 50 4.15 2.56 6.09
C LEU A 50 5.38 1.71 6.44
N MET A 51 5.33 0.45 6.07
CA MET A 51 6.38 -0.53 6.33
C MET A 51 6.47 -1.49 5.15
N SER A 52 7.66 -1.70 4.62
CA SER A 52 7.94 -2.70 3.60
C SER A 52 8.18 -4.09 4.19
N ASP A 53 8.84 -4.17 5.34
CA ASP A 53 9.02 -5.40 6.13
C ASP A 53 7.98 -5.47 7.25
N LEU A 54 7.08 -6.45 7.20
CA LEU A 54 6.03 -6.66 8.19
C LEU A 54 6.46 -7.60 9.34
N ASN A 55 7.66 -8.17 9.31
CA ASN A 55 8.14 -9.06 10.38
C ASN A 55 8.08 -8.42 11.79
N PRO A 56 8.37 -7.13 11.96
CA PRO A 56 8.22 -6.49 13.27
C PRO A 56 6.78 -6.47 13.81
N LEU A 57 5.77 -6.51 12.94
CA LEU A 57 4.36 -6.51 13.34
C LEU A 57 3.88 -7.85 13.88
N LYS A 58 4.51 -8.98 13.50
CA LYS A 58 4.16 -10.33 14.00
C LYS A 58 2.63 -10.57 14.01
N ASP A 59 2.09 -10.92 15.18
CA ASP A 59 0.66 -11.22 15.36
C ASP A 59 -0.27 -10.02 15.06
N VAL A 60 0.28 -8.81 14.99
CA VAL A 60 -0.51 -7.62 14.66
C VAL A 60 -1.04 -7.69 13.24
N VAL A 61 -0.32 -8.28 12.32
CA VAL A 61 -0.79 -8.51 10.94
C VAL A 61 -2.09 -9.32 10.95
N ILE A 62 -2.18 -10.35 11.81
CA ILE A 62 -3.41 -11.14 11.97
C ILE A 62 -4.53 -10.28 12.57
N LYS A 63 -4.22 -9.44 13.59
CA LYS A 63 -5.20 -8.53 14.18
C LYS A 63 -5.73 -7.52 13.16
N ILE A 64 -4.87 -6.96 12.32
CA ILE A 64 -5.25 -6.11 11.20
C ILE A 64 -6.24 -6.86 10.29
N GLY A 65 -5.92 -8.09 9.88
CA GLY A 65 -6.79 -8.90 9.06
C GLY A 65 -8.18 -9.12 9.66
N ASN A 66 -8.24 -9.43 10.96
CA ASN A 66 -9.50 -9.64 11.68
C ASN A 66 -10.30 -8.33 11.85
N TRP A 67 -9.62 -7.20 11.94
CA TRP A 67 -10.25 -5.89 12.03
C TRP A 67 -10.83 -5.47 10.67
N VAL A 68 -10.11 -5.72 9.57
CA VAL A 68 -10.62 -5.50 8.20
C VAL A 68 -11.86 -6.35 7.95
N GLU A 69 -11.87 -7.62 8.36
CA GLU A 69 -13.04 -8.50 8.20
C GLU A 69 -14.31 -7.90 8.83
N LYS A 70 -14.18 -7.10 9.88
CA LYS A 70 -15.28 -6.43 10.58
C LYS A 70 -15.69 -5.08 9.98
N GLY A 71 -14.97 -4.58 9.00
CA GLY A 71 -15.32 -3.33 8.29
C GLY A 71 -14.22 -2.28 8.24
N GLY A 72 -13.05 -2.55 8.81
CA GLY A 72 -11.91 -1.66 8.74
C GLY A 72 -11.30 -1.57 7.33
N ARG A 73 -10.54 -0.53 7.07
CA ARG A 73 -9.82 -0.31 5.82
C ARG A 73 -8.32 -0.20 6.09
N VAL A 74 -7.51 -0.91 5.31
CA VAL A 74 -6.04 -0.86 5.44
C VAL A 74 -5.43 -0.47 4.11
N LEU A 75 -4.51 0.48 4.14
CA LEU A 75 -3.60 0.79 3.05
C LEU A 75 -2.19 0.33 3.44
N PHE A 76 -1.62 -0.59 2.70
CA PHE A 76 -0.18 -0.84 2.68
C PHE A 76 0.42 0.07 1.62
N ALA A 77 1.17 1.08 2.05
CA ALA A 77 1.60 2.18 1.19
C ALA A 77 3.09 2.14 0.82
N LEU A 78 3.76 1.06 1.12
CA LEU A 78 5.11 0.74 0.65
C LEU A 78 5.12 -0.64 0.00
N THR A 79 6.03 -0.82 -0.95
CA THR A 79 6.23 -2.10 -1.63
C THR A 79 6.43 -3.21 -0.60
N LEU A 80 5.48 -4.15 -0.57
CA LEU A 80 5.59 -5.32 0.29
C LEU A 80 6.63 -6.29 -0.29
N GLN A 81 7.21 -7.08 0.61
CA GLN A 81 8.09 -8.17 0.24
C GLN A 81 7.51 -9.47 0.79
N LYS A 82 7.72 -10.57 0.07
CA LYS A 82 7.30 -11.88 0.54
C LYS A 82 8.07 -12.23 1.80
N ASP A 83 7.38 -12.27 2.91
CA ASP A 83 7.88 -12.70 4.21
C ASP A 83 6.89 -13.65 4.90
N THR A 84 7.25 -14.10 6.10
CA THR A 84 6.41 -15.03 6.87
C THR A 84 5.06 -14.44 7.23
N TYR A 85 4.99 -13.14 7.50
CA TYR A 85 3.76 -12.48 7.99
C TYR A 85 2.89 -11.99 6.84
N VAL A 86 3.47 -11.50 5.74
CA VAL A 86 2.74 -11.21 4.51
C VAL A 86 2.05 -12.48 4.02
N SER A 87 2.74 -13.63 4.04
CA SER A 87 2.18 -14.92 3.61
C SER A 87 0.94 -15.35 4.42
N LEU A 88 0.78 -14.86 5.65
CA LEU A 88 -0.43 -15.12 6.45
C LEU A 88 -1.67 -14.36 5.96
N ILE A 89 -1.48 -13.30 5.19
CA ILE A 89 -2.56 -12.44 4.70
C ILE A 89 -2.64 -12.35 3.17
N GLU A 90 -1.77 -13.01 2.41
CA GLU A 90 -1.75 -12.96 0.94
C GLU A 90 -3.15 -13.18 0.33
N GLN A 91 -3.86 -14.21 0.76
CA GLN A 91 -5.22 -14.48 0.29
C GLN A 91 -6.21 -13.35 0.64
N LYS A 92 -6.03 -12.70 1.79
CA LYS A 92 -6.87 -11.56 2.19
C LYS A 92 -6.55 -10.31 1.36
N LEU A 93 -5.31 -10.18 0.90
CA LEU A 93 -4.88 -9.15 -0.05
C LEU A 93 -5.36 -9.42 -1.48
N GLY A 94 -5.96 -10.59 -1.74
CA GLY A 94 -6.37 -11.01 -3.06
C GLY A 94 -5.24 -11.61 -3.91
N ILE A 95 -4.07 -11.86 -3.32
CA ILE A 95 -2.92 -12.44 -4.01
C ILE A 95 -3.17 -13.93 -4.24
N THR A 96 -3.03 -14.38 -5.48
CA THR A 96 -3.20 -15.78 -5.90
C THR A 96 -1.88 -16.48 -6.16
N ASP A 97 -0.87 -15.72 -6.52
CA ASP A 97 0.49 -16.20 -6.74
C ASP A 97 1.49 -15.08 -6.44
N SER A 98 2.63 -15.44 -5.89
CA SER A 98 3.69 -14.48 -5.53
C SER A 98 5.06 -15.14 -5.61
N ASP A 99 6.04 -14.43 -6.16
CA ASP A 99 7.43 -14.84 -6.16
C ASP A 99 8.21 -14.12 -5.04
N TYR A 100 9.46 -14.53 -4.80
CA TYR A 100 10.40 -13.81 -3.92
C TYR A 100 11.13 -12.68 -4.64
N GLY A 101 10.86 -12.51 -5.93
CA GLY A 101 11.49 -11.52 -6.79
C GLY A 101 10.71 -10.22 -6.89
N ASN A 102 11.45 -9.19 -7.31
CA ASN A 102 10.87 -7.92 -7.72
C ASN A 102 11.05 -7.76 -9.23
N VAL A 103 10.12 -7.07 -9.86
CA VAL A 103 10.24 -6.62 -11.25
C VAL A 103 10.64 -5.16 -11.27
N LEU A 104 11.50 -4.79 -12.21
CA LEU A 104 11.78 -3.38 -12.48
C LEU A 104 10.58 -2.76 -13.18
N VAL A 105 10.26 -1.53 -12.80
CA VAL A 105 9.11 -0.80 -13.33
C VAL A 105 9.59 0.38 -14.13
N ASP A 106 9.59 0.24 -15.45
CA ASP A 106 9.95 1.32 -16.37
C ASP A 106 8.74 2.17 -16.75
N LYS A 107 7.57 1.54 -16.80
CA LYS A 107 6.36 2.16 -17.29
C LYS A 107 5.16 1.59 -16.56
N ILE A 108 4.24 2.46 -16.17
CA ILE A 108 2.99 2.10 -15.52
C ILE A 108 1.80 2.45 -16.40
N TYR A 109 0.75 1.64 -16.35
CA TYR A 109 -0.56 1.96 -16.86
C TYR A 109 -1.50 2.19 -15.68
N ILE A 110 -2.31 3.23 -15.74
CA ILE A 110 -3.34 3.55 -14.75
C ILE A 110 -4.71 3.32 -15.35
N ASP A 111 -5.58 2.58 -14.65
CA ASP A 111 -6.94 2.29 -15.07
C ASP A 111 -7.79 3.55 -15.25
N ASP A 112 -8.75 3.50 -16.17
CA ASP A 112 -9.67 4.61 -16.48
C ASP A 112 -10.48 5.06 -15.26
N ASP A 113 -10.79 4.15 -14.36
CA ASP A 113 -11.56 4.41 -13.14
C ASP A 113 -10.74 5.11 -12.05
N PHE A 114 -9.43 5.20 -12.19
CA PHE A 114 -8.58 5.87 -11.22
C PHE A 114 -8.56 7.38 -11.50
N MET A 115 -8.99 8.21 -10.57
CA MET A 115 -9.36 9.62 -10.73
C MET A 115 -8.32 10.52 -11.42
N ILE A 116 -7.02 10.16 -11.36
CA ILE A 116 -5.95 10.97 -11.93
C ILE A 116 -5.15 10.16 -12.94
N GLY A 117 -5.30 10.53 -14.21
CA GLY A 117 -4.50 9.97 -15.29
C GLY A 117 -5.03 8.67 -15.87
N GLY A 118 -6.27 8.28 -15.55
CA GLY A 118 -6.90 7.08 -16.06
C GLY A 118 -6.80 6.93 -17.58
N GLY A 119 -6.68 5.70 -18.06
CA GLY A 119 -6.49 5.36 -19.46
C GLY A 119 -5.13 5.76 -20.02
N ARG A 120 -4.12 5.97 -19.21
CA ARG A 120 -2.81 6.48 -19.65
C ARG A 120 -1.66 5.65 -19.09
N SER A 121 -0.60 5.63 -19.89
CA SER A 121 0.70 5.12 -19.49
C SER A 121 1.64 6.25 -19.12
N PHE A 122 2.46 6.00 -18.11
CA PHE A 122 3.47 6.94 -17.62
C PHE A 122 4.82 6.26 -17.59
N GLN A 123 5.82 6.95 -18.12
CA GLN A 123 7.21 6.53 -17.99
C GLN A 123 7.74 6.86 -16.60
N ILE A 124 8.36 5.90 -15.94
CA ILE A 124 9.05 6.12 -14.68
C ILE A 124 10.44 6.67 -14.96
N PRO A 125 10.82 7.82 -14.37
CA PRO A 125 12.07 8.49 -14.71
C PRO A 125 13.33 7.72 -14.32
N ASP A 126 13.26 6.91 -13.26
CA ASP A 126 14.40 6.16 -12.73
C ASP A 126 14.19 4.65 -12.85
N ALA A 127 15.10 3.99 -13.56
CA ALA A 127 15.07 2.54 -13.80
C ALA A 127 15.39 1.67 -12.55
N TYR A 128 15.33 2.26 -11.36
CA TYR A 128 15.62 1.54 -10.10
C TYR A 128 14.37 1.22 -9.29
N ASP A 129 13.23 1.75 -9.69
CA ASP A 129 11.99 1.49 -8.99
C ASP A 129 11.53 0.05 -9.30
N SER A 130 11.13 -0.66 -8.27
CA SER A 130 10.73 -2.06 -8.38
C SER A 130 9.43 -2.33 -7.63
N ALA A 131 8.68 -3.31 -8.12
CA ALA A 131 7.49 -3.82 -7.49
C ALA A 131 7.67 -5.31 -7.16
N TRP A 132 7.01 -5.80 -6.13
CA TRP A 132 6.95 -7.21 -5.83
C TRP A 132 6.19 -7.96 -6.94
N GLU A 133 6.77 -9.05 -7.47
CA GLU A 133 6.16 -9.85 -8.54
C GLU A 133 5.02 -10.70 -7.97
N VAL A 134 3.79 -10.27 -8.22
CA VAL A 134 2.56 -10.93 -7.72
C VAL A 134 1.51 -11.05 -8.82
N SER A 135 0.59 -11.98 -8.63
CA SER A 135 -0.69 -12.06 -9.35
C SER A 135 -1.83 -11.92 -8.37
N VAL A 136 -2.88 -11.23 -8.77
CA VAL A 136 -4.10 -11.10 -7.97
C VAL A 136 -5.28 -11.79 -8.63
N GLY A 137 -6.25 -12.22 -7.81
CA GLY A 137 -7.44 -12.91 -8.28
C GLY A 137 -8.54 -11.97 -8.78
N GLU A 138 -9.60 -12.55 -9.33
CA GLU A 138 -10.75 -11.82 -9.89
C GLU A 138 -11.51 -10.96 -8.86
N THR A 139 -11.34 -11.21 -7.56
CA THR A 139 -11.96 -10.41 -6.50
C THR A 139 -11.22 -9.10 -6.23
N ALA A 140 -9.99 -8.99 -6.69
CA ALA A 140 -9.19 -7.79 -6.55
C ALA A 140 -9.47 -6.82 -7.71
N LYS A 141 -9.70 -5.56 -7.40
CA LYS A 141 -9.79 -4.49 -8.39
C LYS A 141 -8.42 -3.85 -8.53
N VAL A 142 -7.82 -3.98 -9.71
CA VAL A 142 -6.51 -3.39 -10.00
C VAL A 142 -6.70 -2.00 -10.60
N TYR A 143 -5.99 -1.01 -10.09
CA TYR A 143 -6.01 0.39 -10.52
C TYR A 143 -4.77 0.79 -11.33
N ALA A 144 -3.65 0.11 -11.13
CA ALA A 144 -2.43 0.34 -11.88
C ALA A 144 -1.61 -0.94 -12.01
N TRP A 145 -0.90 -1.08 -13.12
CA TRP A 145 -0.02 -2.22 -13.40
C TRP A 145 1.16 -1.80 -14.25
N THR A 146 2.18 -2.66 -14.34
CA THR A 146 3.31 -2.46 -15.27
C THR A 146 2.78 -2.47 -16.70
N ASP A 147 3.20 -1.49 -17.52
CA ASP A 147 2.81 -1.41 -18.94
C ASP A 147 3.77 -2.24 -19.80
N ASP A 148 3.80 -3.53 -19.52
CA ASP A 148 4.58 -4.56 -20.20
C ASP A 148 3.76 -5.84 -20.39
N GLU A 149 4.40 -6.90 -20.90
CA GLU A 149 3.74 -8.18 -21.14
C GLU A 149 3.30 -8.89 -19.85
N LYS A 150 3.99 -8.64 -18.72
CA LYS A 150 3.69 -9.28 -17.42
C LYS A 150 2.46 -8.70 -16.75
N LYS A 151 2.20 -7.40 -16.90
CA LYS A 151 1.10 -6.67 -16.26
C LYS A 151 1.03 -6.91 -14.76
N VAL A 152 2.17 -6.76 -14.07
CA VAL A 152 2.21 -6.92 -12.61
C VAL A 152 1.37 -5.85 -11.93
N PRO A 153 0.44 -6.20 -11.02
CA PRO A 153 -0.35 -5.24 -10.28
C PRO A 153 0.52 -4.33 -9.41
N LEU A 154 0.32 -3.02 -9.55
CA LEU A 154 1.04 -2.00 -8.78
C LEU A 154 0.16 -1.39 -7.70
N ILE A 155 -1.12 -1.15 -8.01
CA ILE A 155 -2.09 -0.69 -7.04
C ILE A 155 -3.36 -1.51 -7.22
N TRP A 156 -3.84 -2.08 -6.11
CA TRP A 156 -5.11 -2.80 -6.13
C TRP A 156 -5.82 -2.73 -4.79
N GLU A 157 -7.11 -2.98 -4.81
CA GLU A 157 -7.90 -3.25 -3.61
C GLU A 157 -8.50 -4.65 -3.66
N ASN A 158 -8.67 -5.25 -2.49
CA ASN A 158 -9.42 -6.49 -2.33
C ASN A 158 -10.39 -6.37 -1.17
N SER A 159 -11.65 -6.68 -1.41
CA SER A 159 -12.68 -6.73 -0.37
C SER A 159 -12.50 -7.98 0.49
N TYR A 160 -12.51 -7.82 1.80
CA TYR A 160 -12.42 -8.92 2.75
C TYR A 160 -13.40 -8.74 3.91
N GLY A 161 -14.36 -9.66 4.01
CA GLY A 161 -15.46 -9.50 4.96
C GLY A 161 -16.29 -8.25 4.68
N LYS A 162 -16.35 -7.32 5.64
CA LYS A 162 -17.05 -6.03 5.50
C LYS A 162 -16.11 -4.87 5.17
N GLY A 163 -14.82 -5.09 5.19
CA GLY A 163 -13.79 -4.10 4.94
C GLY A 163 -13.01 -4.36 3.67
N LYS A 164 -11.90 -3.66 3.54
CA LYS A 164 -11.04 -3.81 2.38
C LYS A 164 -9.56 -3.60 2.69
N PHE A 165 -8.72 -4.27 1.93
CA PHE A 165 -7.30 -4.00 1.82
C PHE A 165 -7.03 -3.20 0.56
N VAL A 166 -6.14 -2.23 0.65
CA VAL A 166 -5.54 -1.54 -0.50
C VAL A 166 -4.03 -1.72 -0.40
N VAL A 167 -3.42 -2.06 -1.51
CA VAL A 167 -1.97 -2.29 -1.60
C VAL A 167 -1.39 -1.35 -2.64
N ASP A 168 -0.41 -0.57 -2.23
CA ASP A 168 0.49 0.15 -3.11
C ASP A 168 1.80 -0.63 -3.19
N ASN A 169 1.88 -1.50 -4.18
CA ASN A 169 3.02 -2.40 -4.43
C ASN A 169 4.20 -1.70 -5.11
N PHE A 170 4.11 -0.41 -5.32
CA PHE A 170 5.11 0.35 -6.05
C PHE A 170 5.67 1.53 -5.24
N GLY A 171 5.11 1.78 -4.05
CA GLY A 171 5.51 2.92 -3.24
C GLY A 171 5.25 4.25 -3.96
N LEU A 172 4.09 4.41 -4.60
CA LEU A 172 3.72 5.66 -5.29
C LEU A 172 3.89 6.89 -4.39
N CYS A 173 3.78 6.70 -3.09
CA CYS A 173 4.02 7.75 -2.10
C CYS A 173 5.49 8.14 -2.00
N GLU A 174 6.40 7.21 -2.22
CA GLU A 174 7.84 7.48 -2.32
C GLU A 174 8.18 8.24 -3.62
N ILE A 175 7.50 7.88 -4.71
CA ILE A 175 7.61 8.56 -6.00
C ILE A 175 6.96 9.95 -5.96
N ALA A 176 6.09 10.23 -5.01
CA ALA A 176 5.51 11.56 -4.80
C ALA A 176 6.57 12.64 -4.62
N THR A 177 7.73 12.33 -4.03
CA THR A 177 8.89 13.24 -3.99
C THR A 177 9.40 13.61 -5.38
N ARG A 178 9.06 12.81 -6.39
CA ARG A 178 9.49 12.94 -7.78
C ARG A 178 8.41 13.48 -8.72
N GLY A 179 7.28 13.97 -8.20
CA GLY A 179 6.26 14.66 -8.98
C GLY A 179 4.91 13.94 -9.11
N PHE A 180 4.72 12.78 -8.47
CA PHE A 180 3.46 12.03 -8.51
C PHE A 180 2.51 12.32 -7.32
N PHE A 181 2.63 13.46 -6.67
CA PHE A 181 1.76 13.89 -5.55
C PHE A 181 0.27 13.64 -5.80
N ALA A 182 -0.17 13.87 -7.03
CA ALA A 182 -1.58 13.73 -7.38
C ALA A 182 -2.09 12.28 -7.24
N ALA A 183 -1.28 11.28 -7.55
CA ALA A 183 -1.65 9.86 -7.39
C ALA A 183 -1.77 9.47 -5.92
N SER A 184 -0.87 9.97 -5.07
CA SER A 184 -0.92 9.72 -3.63
C SER A 184 -2.17 10.33 -2.98
N TYR A 185 -2.55 11.54 -3.37
CA TYR A 185 -3.80 12.16 -2.91
C TYR A 185 -5.03 11.36 -3.34
N SER A 186 -5.07 10.90 -4.59
CA SER A 186 -6.20 10.09 -5.08
C SER A 186 -6.29 8.76 -4.35
N LEU A 187 -5.16 8.07 -4.17
CA LEU A 187 -5.11 6.82 -3.44
C LEU A 187 -5.65 6.98 -2.01
N LEU A 188 -5.24 8.04 -1.31
CA LEU A 188 -5.70 8.31 0.05
C LEU A 188 -7.18 8.68 0.10
N THR A 189 -7.67 9.50 -0.85
CA THR A 189 -9.09 9.88 -0.89
C THR A 189 -10.01 8.70 -1.20
N ASP A 190 -9.55 7.74 -2.01
CA ASP A 190 -10.33 6.54 -2.33
C ASP A 190 -10.32 5.50 -1.20
N VAL A 191 -9.29 5.54 -0.34
CA VAL A 191 -9.19 4.62 0.81
C VAL A 191 -9.88 5.16 2.04
N MET A 192 -9.87 6.48 2.24
CA MET A 192 -10.50 7.15 3.38
C MET A 192 -11.98 7.39 3.18
#